data_711382b20be39a9773008dac067cdacc
#
_entry.id   711382b20be39a9773008dac067cdacc
#
_cell.length_a   1.000
_cell.length_b   1.000
_cell.length_c   1.000
_cell.angle_alpha   90.00
_cell.angle_beta   90.00
_cell.angle_gamma   90.00
#
_symmetry.space_group_name_H-M   'P 1'
#
loop_
_entity.id
_entity.type
_entity.pdbx_description
1 polymer ?
#
loop_
_entity_poly.entity_id
_entity_poly.type
_entity_poly.pdbx_seq_one_letter_code
_entity_poly.pdbx_strand_id
1 'polypeptide(L)'
;MNTPRFVPVQLSLQVTRKAAGLLMAGLLLSVATFASPHRQEQHFKVDARPVITIHNPNGLITVKAWTKSEVMVISTLASDQVAVDAEQMGNRVDVSTHGLSDSLSPDDMRTDFQINVPEDAELQIHNDSGSVSVANVMGDMNVETVAAGVDLEDAAGYLTVKTVGGSFQCLRCAGRIEVSSISGNFRLIDLRSYHVWAQTSTGNILFNGEFLPNGTYSLKNYSGVIEVRFSPADSFDMSATSLKGKVNNEAKLTPPTHQHHFVPKWGNALFGTFNQGRAKVELTSFDGTINILKRD
;
A
#
# COMPACT_ATOMS: atom_id res chain seq x y z
N MET A 1 76.57 -66.19 -42.84
CA MET A 1 76.26 -67.38 -42.07
C MET A 1 74.80 -67.28 -41.62
N ASN A 2 74.07 -68.29 -41.95
CA ASN A 2 72.63 -68.41 -42.13
C ASN A 2 71.72 -67.88 -41.00
N THR A 3 70.80 -67.08 -41.45
CA THR A 3 69.59 -66.76 -40.70
C THR A 3 68.45 -67.67 -41.12
N PRO A 4 67.62 -68.24 -40.26
CA PRO A 4 66.33 -68.82 -40.68
C PRO A 4 65.19 -67.81 -40.50
N ARG A 5 64.41 -67.73 -41.57
CA ARG A 5 63.13 -67.03 -41.66
C ARG A 5 62.05 -67.71 -40.80
N PHE A 6 61.30 -66.97 -40.00
CA PHE A 6 60.03 -67.44 -39.49
C PHE A 6 58.87 -66.82 -40.24
N VAL A 7 57.93 -67.69 -40.66
CA VAL A 7 56.72 -67.37 -41.36
C VAL A 7 55.56 -67.23 -40.28
N PRO A 8 54.76 -66.19 -40.26
CA PRO A 8 53.62 -66.19 -39.40
C PRO A 8 52.41 -66.84 -40.04
N VAL A 9 51.79 -67.76 -39.32
CA VAL A 9 50.48 -68.37 -39.65
C VAL A 9 49.34 -67.39 -39.29
N GLN A 10 48.58 -67.05 -40.34
CA GLN A 10 47.33 -66.30 -40.14
C GLN A 10 46.21 -67.25 -39.69
N LEU A 11 45.68 -67.02 -38.53
CA LEU A 11 44.45 -67.67 -38.04
C LEU A 11 43.29 -66.71 -38.30
N SER A 12 42.43 -67.07 -39.25
CA SER A 12 41.19 -66.31 -39.51
C SER A 12 40.09 -66.74 -38.56
N LEU A 13 39.70 -65.83 -37.62
CA LEU A 13 38.50 -66.03 -36.83
C LEU A 13 37.36 -65.25 -37.51
N GLN A 14 36.39 -65.97 -38.01
CA GLN A 14 35.11 -65.40 -38.42
C GLN A 14 34.24 -65.21 -37.24
N VAL A 15 33.99 -63.92 -36.89
CA VAL A 15 33.01 -63.55 -35.85
C VAL A 15 31.73 -63.03 -36.53
N THR A 16 30.69 -63.84 -36.41
CA THR A 16 29.33 -63.53 -36.88
C THR A 16 28.76 -62.29 -36.10
N ARG A 17 28.45 -61.24 -36.86
CA ARG A 17 27.77 -60.04 -36.43
C ARG A 17 26.30 -60.33 -36.09
N LYS A 18 25.91 -60.43 -34.84
CA LYS A 18 24.52 -60.22 -34.35
C LYS A 18 24.32 -58.71 -34.14
N ALA A 19 23.45 -58.12 -34.94
CA ALA A 19 22.99 -56.77 -34.79
C ALA A 19 22.11 -56.66 -33.52
N ALA A 20 22.60 -56.01 -32.47
CA ALA A 20 21.82 -55.56 -31.36
C ALA A 20 21.52 -54.07 -31.58
N GLY A 21 20.27 -53.75 -31.99
CA GLY A 21 19.79 -52.38 -32.09
C GLY A 21 19.62 -51.76 -30.71
N LEU A 22 20.49 -50.82 -30.36
CA LEU A 22 20.35 -49.98 -29.16
C LEU A 22 19.45 -48.79 -29.54
N LEU A 23 18.17 -48.86 -29.15
CA LEU A 23 17.25 -47.72 -29.16
C LEU A 23 17.69 -46.74 -28.04
N MET A 24 18.42 -45.71 -28.41
CA MET A 24 18.75 -44.60 -27.53
C MET A 24 17.53 -43.67 -27.48
N ALA A 25 16.65 -43.89 -26.51
CA ALA A 25 15.57 -42.98 -26.18
C ALA A 25 16.19 -41.71 -25.58
N GLY A 26 16.37 -40.68 -26.42
CA GLY A 26 16.78 -39.33 -26.00
C GLY A 26 15.69 -38.71 -25.13
N LEU A 27 15.89 -38.73 -23.82
CA LEU A 27 15.08 -37.97 -22.86
C LEU A 27 15.44 -36.48 -23.04
N LEU A 28 14.64 -35.75 -23.84
CA LEU A 28 14.69 -34.31 -23.93
C LEU A 28 14.21 -33.78 -22.56
N LEU A 29 15.13 -33.53 -21.61
CA LEU A 29 14.88 -32.68 -20.49
C LEU A 29 14.68 -31.24 -21.03
N SER A 30 13.43 -30.84 -21.18
CA SER A 30 13.08 -29.43 -21.32
C SER A 30 13.46 -28.72 -20.05
N VAL A 31 14.61 -28.08 -19.99
CA VAL A 31 14.99 -27.13 -18.96
C VAL A 31 14.04 -25.95 -19.15
N ALA A 32 13.01 -25.87 -18.31
CA ALA A 32 12.24 -24.64 -18.18
C ALA A 32 13.20 -23.56 -17.67
N THR A 33 13.67 -22.70 -18.53
CA THR A 33 14.36 -21.48 -18.15
C THR A 33 13.33 -20.58 -17.50
N PHE A 34 13.27 -20.60 -16.17
CA PHE A 34 12.61 -19.54 -15.43
C PHE A 34 13.43 -18.28 -15.69
N ALA A 35 12.83 -17.31 -16.40
CA ALA A 35 13.41 -15.99 -16.52
C ALA A 35 13.60 -15.46 -15.07
N SER A 36 14.84 -15.21 -14.68
CA SER A 36 15.12 -14.59 -13.38
C SER A 36 14.57 -13.18 -13.44
N PRO A 37 13.81 -12.73 -12.43
CA PRO A 37 13.31 -11.37 -12.40
C PRO A 37 14.49 -10.40 -12.51
N HIS A 38 14.39 -9.44 -13.42
CA HIS A 38 15.43 -8.42 -13.59
C HIS A 38 15.42 -7.51 -12.36
N ARG A 39 16.39 -7.68 -11.47
CA ARG A 39 16.55 -6.86 -10.28
C ARG A 39 17.62 -5.81 -10.52
N GLN A 40 17.29 -4.56 -10.25
CA GLN A 40 18.20 -3.43 -10.30
C GLN A 40 18.26 -2.77 -8.93
N GLU A 41 19.44 -2.27 -8.54
CA GLU A 41 19.65 -1.57 -7.28
C GLU A 41 20.42 -0.27 -7.55
N GLN A 42 19.89 0.85 -7.05
CA GLN A 42 20.47 2.17 -7.23
C GLN A 42 20.50 2.92 -5.89
N HIS A 43 21.53 3.74 -5.70
CA HIS A 43 21.79 4.48 -4.48
C HIS A 43 21.99 5.96 -4.76
N PHE A 44 21.32 6.82 -4.01
CA PHE A 44 21.35 8.27 -4.15
C PHE A 44 21.69 8.92 -2.82
N LYS A 45 22.80 9.65 -2.74
CA LYS A 45 23.12 10.43 -1.54
C LYS A 45 22.23 11.67 -1.50
N VAL A 46 21.60 11.91 -0.36
CA VAL A 46 20.65 13.01 -0.18
C VAL A 46 20.95 13.77 1.10
N ASP A 47 20.50 15.02 1.14
CA ASP A 47 20.49 15.84 2.34
C ASP A 47 19.22 15.59 3.17
N ALA A 48 19.03 16.33 4.26
CA ALA A 48 17.82 16.28 5.07
C ALA A 48 16.57 16.63 4.26
N ARG A 49 15.46 15.97 4.55
CA ARG A 49 14.15 16.15 3.89
C ARG A 49 14.21 16.00 2.37
N PRO A 50 14.71 14.88 1.85
CA PRO A 50 14.69 14.63 0.42
C PRO A 50 13.24 14.41 -0.07
N VAL A 51 12.98 14.81 -1.31
CA VAL A 51 11.69 14.54 -1.96
C VAL A 51 11.84 13.31 -2.85
N ILE A 52 11.00 12.30 -2.63
CA ILE A 52 11.03 11.07 -3.40
C ILE A 52 9.71 10.96 -4.16
N THR A 53 9.80 10.94 -5.50
CA THR A 53 8.64 10.75 -6.38
C THR A 53 8.68 9.36 -6.99
N ILE A 54 7.57 8.64 -6.93
CA ILE A 54 7.46 7.28 -7.45
C ILE A 54 6.23 7.20 -8.35
N HIS A 55 6.44 6.83 -9.61
CA HIS A 55 5.37 6.54 -10.57
C HIS A 55 5.43 5.08 -11.00
N ASN A 56 4.39 4.31 -10.68
CA ASN A 56 4.32 2.90 -11.00
C ASN A 56 2.92 2.51 -11.50
N PRO A 57 2.76 2.02 -12.73
CA PRO A 57 1.46 1.58 -13.23
C PRO A 57 0.92 0.35 -12.50
N ASN A 58 1.80 -0.59 -12.11
CA ASN A 58 1.37 -1.83 -11.46
C ASN A 58 2.50 -2.42 -10.62
N GLY A 59 2.17 -2.96 -9.45
CA GLY A 59 3.08 -3.72 -8.60
C GLY A 59 3.07 -3.27 -7.15
N LEU A 60 4.07 -3.73 -6.42
CA LEU A 60 4.23 -3.47 -5.00
C LEU A 60 5.22 -2.33 -4.80
N ILE A 61 4.85 -1.32 -4.03
CA ILE A 61 5.76 -0.28 -3.57
C ILE A 61 5.90 -0.44 -2.06
N THR A 62 7.10 -0.78 -1.60
CA THR A 62 7.44 -0.86 -0.18
C THR A 62 8.47 0.19 0.15
N VAL A 63 8.09 1.18 0.96
CA VAL A 63 8.98 2.24 1.44
C VAL A 63 9.23 2.05 2.93
N LYS A 64 10.49 2.04 3.34
CA LYS A 64 10.89 1.96 4.75
C LYS A 64 11.91 3.03 5.07
N ALA A 65 11.73 3.67 6.21
CA ALA A 65 12.73 4.60 6.70
C ALA A 65 13.95 3.89 7.24
N TRP A 66 15.10 4.57 7.15
CA TRP A 66 16.35 4.18 7.76
C TRP A 66 17.15 5.41 8.25
N THR A 67 18.24 5.18 8.93
CA THR A 67 19.06 6.26 9.54
C THR A 67 20.15 6.81 8.63
N LYS A 68 20.23 6.37 7.37
CA LYS A 68 21.25 6.84 6.42
C LYS A 68 20.76 8.05 5.63
N SER A 69 21.66 9.00 5.33
CA SER A 69 21.40 10.11 4.38
C SER A 69 21.54 9.63 2.93
N GLU A 70 20.71 8.68 2.55
CA GLU A 70 20.76 7.98 1.27
C GLU A 70 19.36 7.44 0.93
N VAL A 71 19.02 7.44 -0.33
CA VAL A 71 17.86 6.73 -0.87
C VAL A 71 18.38 5.52 -1.62
N MET A 72 17.88 4.34 -1.26
CA MET A 72 18.17 3.09 -1.96
C MET A 72 16.90 2.62 -2.67
N VAL A 73 16.99 2.41 -3.96
CA VAL A 73 15.90 1.92 -4.80
C VAL A 73 16.25 0.56 -5.34
N ILE A 74 15.46 -0.45 -5.00
CA ILE A 74 15.53 -1.78 -5.58
C ILE A 74 14.26 -1.99 -6.39
N SER A 75 14.42 -2.20 -7.70
CA SER A 75 13.32 -2.56 -8.60
C SER A 75 13.43 -4.00 -9.05
N THR A 76 12.30 -4.67 -9.15
CA THR A 76 12.17 -6.03 -9.67
C THR A 76 11.11 -6.02 -10.76
N LEU A 77 11.55 -6.21 -12.00
CA LEU A 77 10.70 -6.14 -13.19
C LEU A 77 10.17 -7.53 -13.55
N ALA A 78 8.91 -7.62 -13.91
CA ALA A 78 8.28 -8.86 -14.36
C ALA A 78 8.62 -9.20 -15.84
N SER A 79 9.02 -8.21 -16.63
CA SER A 79 9.26 -8.36 -18.08
C SER A 79 10.46 -7.54 -18.55
N ASP A 80 11.17 -8.03 -19.57
CA ASP A 80 12.23 -7.29 -20.26
C ASP A 80 11.69 -6.15 -21.15
N GLN A 81 10.37 -6.03 -21.27
CA GLN A 81 9.71 -4.96 -22.04
C GLN A 81 9.34 -3.75 -21.16
N VAL A 82 9.78 -3.75 -19.91
CA VAL A 82 9.59 -2.67 -18.95
C VAL A 82 10.94 -2.13 -18.52
N ALA A 83 11.04 -0.82 -18.40
CA ALA A 83 12.22 -0.15 -17.87
C ALA A 83 11.86 0.70 -16.66
N VAL A 84 12.85 0.91 -15.80
CA VAL A 84 12.78 1.79 -14.65
C VAL A 84 13.83 2.89 -14.81
N ASP A 85 13.37 4.13 -14.83
CA ASP A 85 14.22 5.30 -14.72
C ASP A 85 14.25 5.72 -13.26
N ALA A 86 15.46 5.91 -12.72
CA ALA A 86 15.65 6.49 -11.40
C ALA A 86 16.74 7.57 -11.51
N GLU A 87 16.35 8.81 -11.30
CA GLU A 87 17.18 9.97 -11.50
C GLU A 87 17.21 10.86 -10.26
N GLN A 88 18.36 11.50 -10.03
CA GLN A 88 18.50 12.47 -8.94
C GLN A 88 18.71 13.87 -9.49
N MET A 89 17.91 14.81 -9.02
CA MET A 89 18.06 16.24 -9.26
C MET A 89 18.17 17.01 -7.93
N GLY A 90 19.40 17.33 -7.52
CA GLY A 90 19.65 17.93 -6.21
C GLY A 90 19.24 17.00 -5.07
N ASN A 91 18.30 17.45 -4.23
CA ASN A 91 17.77 16.66 -3.11
C ASN A 91 16.45 15.93 -3.44
N ARG A 92 16.15 15.76 -4.73
CA ARG A 92 14.97 15.03 -5.23
C ARG A 92 15.41 13.78 -5.98
N VAL A 93 14.73 12.67 -5.74
CA VAL A 93 14.89 11.41 -6.45
C VAL A 93 13.56 11.05 -7.11
N ASP A 94 13.56 10.95 -8.42
CA ASP A 94 12.39 10.58 -9.22
C ASP A 94 12.58 9.15 -9.74
N VAL A 95 11.59 8.29 -9.48
CA VAL A 95 11.57 6.87 -9.90
C VAL A 95 10.33 6.62 -10.72
N SER A 96 10.48 6.15 -11.95
CA SER A 96 9.34 5.88 -12.83
C SER A 96 9.48 4.57 -13.57
N THR A 97 8.36 3.85 -13.70
CA THR A 97 8.24 2.65 -14.55
C THR A 97 7.59 3.02 -15.86
N HIS A 98 8.18 2.59 -16.98
CA HIS A 98 7.57 2.74 -18.30
C HIS A 98 7.73 1.48 -19.17
N GLY A 99 6.79 1.28 -20.06
CA GLY A 99 6.85 0.21 -21.06
C GLY A 99 7.72 0.61 -22.26
N LEU A 100 8.45 -0.36 -22.79
CA LEU A 100 9.24 -0.19 -24.03
C LEU A 100 8.39 -0.40 -25.30
N SER A 101 7.09 -0.71 -25.15
CA SER A 101 6.13 -0.92 -26.22
C SER A 101 4.74 -0.41 -25.81
N ASP A 102 3.98 0.14 -26.76
CA ASP A 102 2.64 0.69 -26.53
C ASP A 102 1.54 -0.38 -26.31
N SER A 103 1.87 -1.67 -26.47
CA SER A 103 0.88 -2.76 -26.41
C SER A 103 1.03 -3.69 -25.21
N LEU A 104 1.65 -3.21 -24.12
CA LEU A 104 1.86 -4.02 -22.93
C LEU A 104 0.57 -4.16 -22.11
N SER A 105 0.33 -5.36 -21.59
CA SER A 105 -0.73 -5.57 -20.61
C SER A 105 -0.36 -4.98 -19.24
N PRO A 106 -1.34 -4.71 -18.36
CA PRO A 106 -1.04 -4.27 -17.00
C PRO A 106 -0.14 -5.25 -16.23
N ASP A 107 -0.26 -6.56 -16.49
CA ASP A 107 0.57 -7.58 -15.83
C ASP A 107 2.01 -7.56 -16.34
N ASP A 108 2.23 -7.27 -17.64
CA ASP A 108 3.57 -7.10 -18.19
C ASP A 108 4.28 -5.84 -17.65
N MET A 109 3.50 -4.82 -17.25
CA MET A 109 3.98 -3.57 -16.65
C MET A 109 4.35 -3.71 -15.18
N ARG A 110 4.17 -4.90 -14.57
CA ARG A 110 4.40 -5.09 -13.15
C ARG A 110 5.85 -4.84 -12.77
N THR A 111 6.05 -3.90 -11.84
CA THR A 111 7.34 -3.60 -11.24
C THR A 111 7.17 -3.50 -9.72
N ASP A 112 7.93 -4.29 -8.98
CA ASP A 112 7.93 -4.28 -7.53
C ASP A 112 9.12 -3.45 -7.02
N PHE A 113 8.84 -2.44 -6.18
CA PHE A 113 9.84 -1.56 -5.58
C PHE A 113 10.05 -1.84 -4.10
N GLN A 114 11.31 -1.89 -3.69
CA GLN A 114 11.73 -1.80 -2.29
C GLN A 114 12.62 -0.57 -2.15
N ILE A 115 12.14 0.43 -1.42
CA ILE A 115 12.82 1.73 -1.33
C ILE A 115 13.10 2.02 0.14
N ASN A 116 14.37 2.31 0.44
CA ASN A 116 14.74 2.80 1.75
C ASN A 116 15.05 4.29 1.67
N VAL A 117 14.49 5.08 2.59
CA VAL A 117 14.57 6.54 2.60
C VAL A 117 14.99 7.05 3.98
N PRO A 118 15.56 8.26 4.12
CA PRO A 118 15.69 8.93 5.42
C PRO A 118 14.34 9.07 6.12
N GLU A 119 14.31 9.09 7.45
CA GLU A 119 13.07 9.20 8.23
C GLU A 119 12.27 10.46 7.93
N ASP A 120 12.94 11.55 7.59
CA ASP A 120 12.35 12.87 7.28
C ASP A 120 12.01 13.08 5.80
N ALA A 121 12.03 12.03 4.98
CA ALA A 121 11.75 12.11 3.54
C ALA A 121 10.30 12.49 3.25
N GLU A 122 10.11 13.37 2.26
CA GLU A 122 8.80 13.67 1.67
C GLU A 122 8.52 12.68 0.54
N LEU A 123 7.32 12.06 0.54
CA LEU A 123 6.94 11.05 -0.43
C LEU A 123 5.81 11.53 -1.35
N GLN A 124 6.00 11.35 -2.65
CA GLN A 124 4.99 11.56 -3.68
C GLN A 124 4.83 10.25 -4.45
N ILE A 125 3.78 9.49 -4.17
CA ILE A 125 3.59 8.14 -4.73
C ILE A 125 2.35 8.13 -5.61
N HIS A 126 2.52 7.69 -6.85
CA HIS A 126 1.45 7.38 -7.77
C HIS A 126 1.55 5.92 -8.20
N ASN A 127 0.53 5.11 -7.85
CA ASN A 127 0.51 3.68 -8.16
C ASN A 127 -0.90 3.24 -8.59
N ASP A 128 -1.10 2.92 -9.86
CA ASP A 128 -2.45 2.64 -10.36
C ASP A 128 -3.02 1.35 -9.76
N SER A 129 -2.23 0.29 -9.67
CA SER A 129 -2.67 -1.01 -9.16
C SER A 129 -1.59 -1.74 -8.35
N GLY A 130 -2.00 -2.73 -7.54
CA GLY A 130 -1.10 -3.46 -6.65
C GLY A 130 -1.22 -2.99 -5.20
N SER A 131 -0.12 -2.64 -4.54
CA SER A 131 -0.16 -2.09 -3.18
C SER A 131 1.00 -1.12 -2.89
N VAL A 132 0.74 -0.20 -1.97
CA VAL A 132 1.71 0.75 -1.40
C VAL A 132 1.79 0.52 0.10
N SER A 133 2.99 0.23 0.60
CA SER A 133 3.26 0.08 2.03
C SER A 133 4.37 1.04 2.45
N VAL A 134 4.10 1.91 3.41
CA VAL A 134 5.09 2.87 3.95
C VAL A 134 5.21 2.69 5.44
N ALA A 135 6.45 2.56 5.93
CA ALA A 135 6.71 2.34 7.35
C ALA A 135 7.81 3.26 7.89
N ASN A 136 7.56 3.83 9.09
CA ASN A 136 8.49 4.63 9.89
C ASN A 136 8.95 5.95 9.21
N VAL A 137 8.17 6.54 8.32
CA VAL A 137 8.49 7.81 7.66
C VAL A 137 7.77 8.95 8.38
N MET A 138 8.52 10.02 8.71
CA MET A 138 8.05 11.17 9.49
C MET A 138 7.94 12.46 8.65
N GLY A 139 7.98 12.35 7.34
CA GLY A 139 7.80 13.45 6.39
C GLY A 139 6.40 13.48 5.79
N ASP A 140 6.11 14.56 5.06
CA ASP A 140 4.83 14.70 4.38
C ASP A 140 4.68 13.66 3.25
N MET A 141 3.46 13.16 3.07
CA MET A 141 3.17 12.12 2.08
C MET A 141 1.93 12.46 1.26
N ASN A 142 2.06 12.35 -0.05
CA ASN A 142 0.95 12.35 -0.98
C ASN A 142 0.93 11.02 -1.74
N VAL A 143 -0.12 10.23 -1.54
CA VAL A 143 -0.29 8.93 -2.19
C VAL A 143 -1.55 8.95 -3.04
N GLU A 144 -1.41 8.77 -4.33
CA GLU A 144 -2.52 8.70 -5.28
C GLU A 144 -2.56 7.32 -5.93
N THR A 145 -3.71 6.64 -5.86
CA THR A 145 -3.90 5.31 -6.45
C THR A 145 -5.23 5.19 -7.19
N VAL A 146 -5.31 4.24 -8.09
CA VAL A 146 -6.60 3.90 -8.72
C VAL A 146 -7.22 2.69 -8.01
N ALA A 147 -6.55 1.57 -8.00
CA ALA A 147 -7.03 0.31 -7.40
C ALA A 147 -6.06 -0.29 -6.37
N ALA A 148 -4.91 0.35 -6.14
CA ALA A 148 -3.93 -0.14 -5.19
C ALA A 148 -4.39 0.06 -3.73
N GLY A 149 -4.14 -0.94 -2.90
CA GLY A 149 -4.25 -0.79 -1.45
C GLY A 149 -3.11 0.06 -0.89
N VAL A 150 -3.38 0.85 0.17
CA VAL A 150 -2.38 1.70 0.83
C VAL A 150 -2.34 1.38 2.31
N ASP A 151 -1.17 0.97 2.79
CA ASP A 151 -0.90 0.66 4.19
C ASP A 151 0.20 1.58 4.72
N LEU A 152 -0.14 2.44 5.67
CA LEU A 152 0.80 3.29 6.39
C LEU A 152 0.96 2.79 7.83
N GLU A 153 2.19 2.64 8.29
CA GLU A 153 2.50 2.19 9.65
C GLU A 153 3.58 3.07 10.27
N ASP A 154 3.34 3.51 11.51
CA ASP A 154 4.25 4.39 12.27
C ASP A 154 4.70 5.61 11.44
N ALA A 155 3.76 6.22 10.72
CA ALA A 155 3.99 7.35 9.82
C ALA A 155 3.48 8.66 10.45
N ALA A 156 4.17 9.77 10.19
CA ALA A 156 3.75 11.06 10.71
C ALA A 156 4.07 12.20 9.73
N GLY A 157 3.30 13.28 9.81
CA GLY A 157 3.41 14.44 8.93
C GLY A 157 2.05 14.87 8.40
N TYR A 158 2.01 15.46 7.23
CA TYR A 158 0.79 15.69 6.49
C TYR A 158 0.56 14.52 5.51
N LEU A 159 -0.31 13.60 5.91
CA LEU A 159 -0.58 12.36 5.18
C LEU A 159 -1.84 12.55 4.33
N THR A 160 -1.69 12.65 3.03
CA THR A 160 -2.78 12.74 2.05
C THR A 160 -2.84 11.47 1.21
N VAL A 161 -3.99 10.81 1.20
CA VAL A 161 -4.23 9.61 0.38
C VAL A 161 -5.49 9.79 -0.45
N LYS A 162 -5.36 9.63 -1.76
CA LYS A 162 -6.46 9.65 -2.71
C LYS A 162 -6.49 8.33 -3.48
N THR A 163 -7.62 7.65 -3.45
CA THR A 163 -7.80 6.41 -4.22
C THR A 163 -9.16 6.38 -4.90
N VAL A 164 -9.29 5.63 -5.97
CA VAL A 164 -10.59 5.41 -6.59
C VAL A 164 -11.28 4.21 -5.95
N GLY A 165 -10.61 3.07 -5.83
CA GLY A 165 -11.20 1.81 -5.35
C GLY A 165 -10.34 1.03 -4.36
N GLY A 166 -9.13 1.50 -4.03
CA GLY A 166 -8.22 0.83 -3.11
C GLY A 166 -8.64 0.96 -1.64
N SER A 167 -8.26 0.00 -0.81
CA SER A 167 -8.38 0.11 0.64
C SER A 167 -7.28 0.99 1.22
N PHE A 168 -7.56 1.64 2.34
CA PHE A 168 -6.57 2.41 3.09
C PHE A 168 -6.51 1.94 4.55
N GLN A 169 -5.31 1.67 5.02
CA GLN A 169 -5.04 1.42 6.43
C GLN A 169 -3.96 2.37 6.95
N CYS A 170 -4.19 2.93 8.13
CA CYS A 170 -3.21 3.72 8.86
C CYS A 170 -3.13 3.18 10.28
N LEU A 171 -1.98 2.62 10.62
CA LEU A 171 -1.71 2.04 11.92
C LEU A 171 -0.67 2.88 12.67
N ARG A 172 -1.00 3.37 13.85
CA ARG A 172 -0.13 4.22 14.70
C ARG A 172 0.39 5.48 14.00
N CYS A 173 -0.41 6.02 13.07
CA CYS A 173 -0.04 7.26 12.39
C CYS A 173 -0.32 8.49 13.27
N ALA A 174 0.43 9.57 12.99
CA ALA A 174 0.31 10.86 13.69
C ALA A 174 0.30 12.05 12.72
N GLY A 175 -0.04 13.24 13.23
CA GLY A 175 -0.04 14.48 12.45
C GLY A 175 -1.40 14.81 11.84
N ARG A 176 -1.46 15.19 10.57
CA ARG A 176 -2.68 15.50 9.84
C ARG A 176 -2.96 14.40 8.82
N ILE A 177 -4.15 13.84 8.84
CA ILE A 177 -4.52 12.72 7.98
C ILE A 177 -5.74 13.10 7.14
N GLU A 178 -5.59 13.07 5.83
CA GLU A 178 -6.67 13.29 4.87
C GLU A 178 -6.74 12.13 3.88
N VAL A 179 -7.86 11.43 3.88
CA VAL A 179 -8.07 10.30 2.97
C VAL A 179 -9.39 10.41 2.24
N SER A 180 -9.36 10.17 0.94
CA SER A 180 -10.54 10.17 0.09
C SER A 180 -10.58 9.01 -0.89
N SER A 181 -11.78 8.46 -1.11
CA SER A 181 -12.02 7.39 -2.07
C SER A 181 -13.41 7.49 -2.71
N ILE A 182 -13.58 6.83 -3.84
CA ILE A 182 -14.91 6.57 -4.39
C ILE A 182 -15.49 5.29 -3.76
N SER A 183 -14.71 4.20 -3.66
CA SER A 183 -15.23 2.90 -3.18
C SER A 183 -14.29 2.15 -2.22
N GLY A 184 -13.40 2.84 -1.52
CA GLY A 184 -12.43 2.24 -0.61
C GLY A 184 -12.95 2.07 0.82
N ASN A 185 -12.46 1.03 1.51
CA ASN A 185 -12.64 0.87 2.95
C ASN A 185 -11.44 1.45 3.69
N PHE A 186 -11.69 2.17 4.78
CA PHE A 186 -10.66 2.81 5.59
C PHE A 186 -10.57 2.20 6.99
N ARG A 187 -9.36 1.94 7.42
CA ARG A 187 -9.03 1.47 8.77
C ARG A 187 -8.01 2.42 9.41
N LEU A 188 -8.48 3.21 10.34
CA LEU A 188 -7.72 4.21 11.08
C LEU A 188 -7.55 3.70 12.51
N ILE A 189 -6.37 3.12 12.82
CA ILE A 189 -6.15 2.35 14.04
C ILE A 189 -5.01 2.96 14.85
N ASP A 190 -5.22 3.15 16.16
CA ASP A 190 -4.26 3.67 17.13
C ASP A 190 -3.63 5.00 16.69
N LEU A 191 -4.45 5.87 16.10
CA LEU A 191 -4.01 7.18 15.65
C LEU A 191 -3.71 8.14 16.80
N ARG A 192 -2.66 8.94 16.61
CA ARG A 192 -2.32 10.11 17.44
C ARG A 192 -2.38 11.39 16.61
N SER A 193 -3.51 11.62 15.98
CA SER A 193 -3.74 12.73 15.05
C SER A 193 -4.72 13.73 15.66
N TYR A 194 -4.41 15.01 15.53
CA TYR A 194 -5.31 16.10 15.89
C TYR A 194 -6.23 16.55 14.75
N HIS A 195 -5.99 16.05 13.53
CA HIS A 195 -6.83 16.33 12.38
C HIS A 195 -6.98 15.07 11.52
N VAL A 196 -8.21 14.57 11.44
CA VAL A 196 -8.57 13.43 10.62
C VAL A 196 -9.74 13.82 9.72
N TRP A 197 -9.53 13.76 8.43
CA TRP A 197 -10.60 13.90 7.45
C TRP A 197 -10.62 12.65 6.55
N ALA A 198 -11.71 11.89 6.59
CA ALA A 198 -11.87 10.67 5.83
C ALA A 198 -13.22 10.67 5.11
N GLN A 199 -13.18 10.53 3.78
CA GLN A 199 -14.38 10.55 2.95
C GLN A 199 -14.36 9.43 1.91
N THR A 200 -15.44 8.64 1.85
CA THR A 200 -15.66 7.67 0.77
C THR A 200 -17.10 7.78 0.26
N SER A 201 -17.34 7.45 -1.02
CA SER A 201 -18.75 7.38 -1.48
C SER A 201 -19.36 6.04 -1.06
N THR A 202 -18.76 4.91 -1.43
CA THR A 202 -19.23 3.59 -1.05
C THR A 202 -18.12 2.84 -0.34
N GLY A 203 -18.25 2.65 0.98
CA GLY A 203 -17.23 1.96 1.76
C GLY A 203 -17.41 2.16 3.26
N ASN A 204 -16.69 1.37 4.00
CA ASN A 204 -16.71 1.41 5.46
C ASN A 204 -15.53 2.23 5.99
N ILE A 205 -15.76 2.99 7.05
CA ILE A 205 -14.74 3.76 7.75
C ILE A 205 -14.71 3.25 9.19
N LEU A 206 -13.60 2.65 9.61
CA LEU A 206 -13.32 2.29 10.99
C LEU A 206 -12.32 3.29 11.56
N PHE A 207 -12.72 4.02 12.58
CA PHE A 207 -11.85 4.83 13.43
C PHE A 207 -11.75 4.19 14.81
N ASN A 208 -10.55 3.76 15.17
CA ASN A 208 -10.22 3.23 16.49
C ASN A 208 -8.92 3.91 16.98
N GLY A 209 -9.05 5.14 17.49
CA GLY A 209 -7.94 5.98 17.91
C GLY A 209 -8.36 6.85 19.09
N GLU A 210 -7.47 7.71 19.54
CA GLU A 210 -7.73 8.69 20.60
C GLU A 210 -8.28 9.99 20.02
N PHE A 211 -9.25 10.60 20.69
CA PHE A 211 -9.71 11.95 20.39
C PHE A 211 -8.85 12.97 21.17
N LEU A 212 -7.81 13.47 20.52
CA LEU A 212 -6.88 14.43 21.14
C LEU A 212 -7.58 15.77 21.45
N PRO A 213 -7.22 16.46 22.55
CA PRO A 213 -7.73 17.79 22.84
C PRO A 213 -7.49 18.78 21.70
N ASN A 214 -8.49 19.59 21.37
CA ASN A 214 -8.53 20.49 20.22
C ASN A 214 -8.46 19.81 18.86
N GLY A 215 -8.59 18.48 18.82
CA GLY A 215 -8.63 17.70 17.59
C GLY A 215 -9.93 17.88 16.83
N THR A 216 -9.87 17.69 15.50
CA THR A 216 -11.02 17.73 14.60
C THR A 216 -11.06 16.44 13.78
N TYR A 217 -12.18 15.75 13.83
CA TYR A 217 -12.38 14.45 13.19
C TYR A 217 -13.65 14.50 12.35
N SER A 218 -13.50 14.35 11.05
CA SER A 218 -14.62 14.37 10.09
C SER A 218 -14.61 13.10 9.26
N LEU A 219 -15.59 12.22 9.50
CA LEU A 219 -15.74 10.96 8.79
C LEU A 219 -17.04 10.98 7.99
N LYS A 220 -16.94 10.78 6.67
CA LYS A 220 -18.09 10.92 5.77
C LYS A 220 -18.17 9.77 4.78
N ASN A 221 -19.37 9.19 4.63
CA ASN A 221 -19.67 8.30 3.52
C ASN A 221 -21.06 8.60 2.92
N TYR A 222 -21.28 8.14 1.69
CA TYR A 222 -22.62 8.14 1.13
C TYR A 222 -23.36 6.87 1.54
N SER A 223 -22.73 5.70 1.46
CA SER A 223 -23.24 4.40 1.90
C SER A 223 -22.16 3.52 2.54
N GLY A 224 -22.58 2.55 3.36
CA GLY A 224 -21.72 1.68 4.12
C GLY A 224 -21.78 1.98 5.63
N VAL A 225 -20.74 1.61 6.37
CA VAL A 225 -20.70 1.75 7.83
C VAL A 225 -19.60 2.72 8.24
N ILE A 226 -19.94 3.70 9.07
CA ILE A 226 -18.96 4.48 9.84
C ILE A 226 -18.95 3.91 11.25
N GLU A 227 -17.86 3.30 11.66
CA GLU A 227 -17.67 2.78 13.01
C GLU A 227 -16.60 3.60 13.73
N VAL A 228 -16.95 4.14 14.89
CA VAL A 228 -16.05 4.89 15.76
C VAL A 228 -15.98 4.19 17.10
N ARG A 229 -14.76 3.88 17.55
CA ARG A 229 -14.50 3.30 18.87
C ARG A 229 -13.83 4.30 19.77
N PHE A 230 -14.50 4.65 20.88
CA PHE A 230 -14.04 5.63 21.84
C PHE A 230 -13.63 4.99 23.17
N SER A 231 -12.68 5.64 23.87
CA SER A 231 -12.27 5.28 25.22
C SER A 231 -13.08 6.06 26.28
N PRO A 232 -13.30 5.54 27.48
CA PRO A 232 -13.86 6.30 28.59
C PRO A 232 -13.09 7.58 28.97
N ALA A 233 -11.80 7.65 28.63
CA ALA A 233 -10.95 8.82 28.86
C ALA A 233 -11.08 9.89 27.78
N ASP A 234 -11.67 9.58 26.64
CA ASP A 234 -11.88 10.53 25.55
C ASP A 234 -12.83 11.67 25.98
N SER A 235 -12.73 12.79 25.28
CA SER A 235 -13.54 13.97 25.54
C SER A 235 -13.82 14.68 24.24
N PHE A 236 -15.10 14.69 23.81
CA PHE A 236 -15.48 15.21 22.50
C PHE A 236 -16.89 15.77 22.46
N ASP A 237 -17.09 16.74 21.57
CA ASP A 237 -18.39 17.15 21.07
C ASP A 237 -18.67 16.39 19.77
N MET A 238 -19.80 15.69 19.74
CA MET A 238 -20.17 14.84 18.62
C MET A 238 -21.39 15.36 17.87
N SER A 239 -21.27 15.33 16.56
CA SER A 239 -22.38 15.47 15.62
C SER A 239 -22.40 14.25 14.70
N ALA A 240 -23.36 13.36 14.83
CA ALA A 240 -23.52 12.18 13.99
C ALA A 240 -24.87 12.22 13.29
N THR A 241 -24.87 12.18 11.97
CA THR A 241 -26.09 12.28 11.16
C THR A 241 -26.08 11.26 10.04
N SER A 242 -27.12 10.42 9.98
CA SER A 242 -27.41 9.58 8.82
C SER A 242 -28.78 9.97 8.25
N LEU A 243 -28.80 10.42 6.99
CA LEU A 243 -30.04 10.98 6.42
C LEU A 243 -31.13 9.93 6.22
N LYS A 244 -30.79 8.75 5.72
CA LYS A 244 -31.73 7.64 5.47
C LYS A 244 -31.39 6.37 6.26
N GLY A 245 -30.22 6.29 6.89
CA GLY A 245 -29.75 5.14 7.64
C GLY A 245 -30.02 5.22 9.14
N LYS A 246 -29.09 4.71 9.95
CA LYS A 246 -29.21 4.61 11.40
C LYS A 246 -28.00 5.15 12.12
N VAL A 247 -28.20 5.68 13.34
CA VAL A 247 -27.13 6.04 14.26
C VAL A 247 -27.31 5.20 15.55
N ASN A 248 -26.37 4.30 15.80
CA ASN A 248 -26.29 3.50 17.02
C ASN A 248 -25.23 4.09 17.95
N ASN A 249 -25.54 4.25 19.22
CA ASN A 249 -24.65 4.97 20.15
C ASN A 249 -24.59 4.31 21.52
N GLU A 250 -23.38 4.06 22.01
CA GLU A 250 -23.11 3.62 23.39
C GLU A 250 -22.54 4.73 24.28
N ALA A 251 -22.18 5.88 23.71
CA ALA A 251 -21.69 7.02 24.48
C ALA A 251 -22.82 7.68 25.28
N LYS A 252 -22.59 7.92 26.56
CA LYS A 252 -23.51 8.71 27.40
C LYS A 252 -23.29 10.20 27.14
N LEU A 253 -23.90 10.72 26.07
CA LEU A 253 -23.78 12.12 25.70
C LEU A 253 -24.71 13.02 26.55
N THR A 254 -24.20 14.16 26.98
CA THR A 254 -25.02 15.24 27.53
C THR A 254 -25.51 16.13 26.39
N PRO A 255 -26.77 16.58 26.40
CA PRO A 255 -27.28 17.49 25.37
C PRO A 255 -26.47 18.79 25.31
N PRO A 256 -26.25 19.36 24.13
CA PRO A 256 -25.57 20.64 23.98
C PRO A 256 -26.39 21.77 24.63
N THR A 257 -25.77 22.59 25.49
CA THR A 257 -26.44 23.58 26.30
C THR A 257 -26.88 24.83 25.54
N HIS A 258 -26.31 25.14 24.37
CA HIS A 258 -26.55 26.42 23.68
C HIS A 258 -26.45 26.38 22.16
N GLN A 259 -26.58 25.24 21.53
CA GLN A 259 -26.48 25.17 20.04
C GLN A 259 -27.79 24.71 19.45
N HIS A 260 -28.36 25.53 18.54
CA HIS A 260 -29.43 25.10 17.66
C HIS A 260 -28.85 24.20 16.57
N HIS A 261 -28.82 22.89 16.84
CA HIS A 261 -28.43 21.94 15.81
C HIS A 261 -29.59 21.73 14.84
N PHE A 262 -29.28 21.76 13.55
CA PHE A 262 -30.23 21.37 12.53
C PHE A 262 -30.49 19.87 12.65
N VAL A 263 -31.71 19.51 13.02
CA VAL A 263 -32.18 18.12 13.00
C VAL A 263 -32.86 17.87 11.67
N PRO A 264 -32.31 17.01 10.80
CA PRO A 264 -32.96 16.69 9.53
C PRO A 264 -34.36 16.15 9.77
N LYS A 265 -35.33 16.53 8.94
CA LYS A 265 -36.69 15.95 8.98
C LYS A 265 -36.72 14.44 8.68
N TRP A 266 -35.64 13.95 8.03
CA TRP A 266 -35.48 12.58 7.57
C TRP A 266 -34.15 12.03 8.11
N GLY A 267 -34.17 10.79 8.64
CA GLY A 267 -32.99 10.11 9.15
C GLY A 267 -32.79 10.25 10.65
N ASN A 268 -31.67 9.73 11.11
CA ASN A 268 -31.28 9.76 12.51
C ASN A 268 -30.12 10.76 12.70
N ALA A 269 -30.27 11.62 13.69
CA ALA A 269 -29.24 12.57 14.09
C ALA A 269 -29.02 12.46 15.61
N LEU A 270 -27.75 12.51 16.01
CA LEU A 270 -27.30 12.48 17.38
C LEU A 270 -26.33 13.63 17.61
N PHE A 271 -26.58 14.45 18.62
CA PHE A 271 -25.70 15.54 19.02
C PHE A 271 -25.46 15.49 20.52
N GLY A 272 -24.27 15.78 20.96
CA GLY A 272 -24.00 15.88 22.39
C GLY A 272 -22.53 15.90 22.73
N THR A 273 -22.28 16.14 24.00
CA THR A 273 -20.94 16.24 24.57
C THR A 273 -20.63 15.01 25.42
N PHE A 274 -19.50 14.40 25.18
CA PHE A 274 -18.91 13.35 26.02
C PHE A 274 -17.80 13.96 26.87
N ASN A 275 -17.87 13.78 28.18
CA ASN A 275 -16.98 14.39 29.16
C ASN A 275 -16.96 15.92 29.02
N GLN A 276 -15.84 16.52 28.62
CA GLN A 276 -15.64 17.98 28.61
C GLN A 276 -15.71 18.57 27.17
N GLY A 277 -15.96 17.74 26.12
CA GLY A 277 -16.09 18.24 24.75
C GLY A 277 -14.79 18.80 24.16
N ARG A 278 -13.64 18.21 24.48
CA ARG A 278 -12.33 18.78 24.10
C ARG A 278 -11.98 18.62 22.62
N ALA A 279 -12.53 17.64 21.94
CA ALA A 279 -12.36 17.40 20.51
C ALA A 279 -13.68 17.62 19.78
N LYS A 280 -13.63 17.85 18.47
CA LYS A 280 -14.82 17.94 17.60
C LYS A 280 -14.88 16.70 16.71
N VAL A 281 -16.03 16.00 16.74
CA VAL A 281 -16.27 14.78 15.96
C VAL A 281 -17.51 14.96 15.11
N GLU A 282 -17.35 14.92 13.79
CA GLU A 282 -18.43 14.99 12.81
C GLU A 282 -18.50 13.68 12.01
N LEU A 283 -19.62 12.98 12.13
CA LEU A 283 -19.91 11.75 11.42
C LEU A 283 -21.11 11.98 10.51
N THR A 284 -20.94 11.78 9.21
CA THR A 284 -22.00 12.04 8.24
C THR A 284 -22.16 10.88 7.27
N SER A 285 -23.40 10.37 7.15
CA SER A 285 -23.74 9.38 6.13
C SER A 285 -25.03 9.78 5.41
N PHE A 286 -25.18 9.39 4.16
CA PHE A 286 -26.45 9.59 3.46
C PHE A 286 -27.45 8.47 3.78
N ASP A 287 -27.08 7.20 3.51
CA ASP A 287 -27.93 6.02 3.76
C ASP A 287 -27.24 4.91 4.58
N GLY A 288 -26.02 5.13 4.99
CA GLY A 288 -25.25 4.16 5.78
C GLY A 288 -25.57 4.18 7.26
N THR A 289 -24.99 3.22 7.98
CA THR A 289 -25.08 3.10 9.43
C THR A 289 -23.89 3.72 10.10
N ILE A 290 -24.14 4.50 11.16
CA ILE A 290 -23.10 5.05 12.03
C ILE A 290 -23.16 4.32 13.37
N ASN A 291 -22.05 3.70 13.76
CA ASN A 291 -21.89 3.00 15.04
C ASN A 291 -20.85 3.72 15.91
N ILE A 292 -21.26 4.14 17.10
CA ILE A 292 -20.42 4.79 18.09
C ILE A 292 -20.32 3.83 19.27
N LEU A 293 -19.20 3.11 19.36
CA LEU A 293 -19.00 1.99 20.25
C LEU A 293 -17.93 2.31 21.29
N LYS A 294 -18.10 1.78 22.49
CA LYS A 294 -17.07 1.87 23.51
C LYS A 294 -15.94 0.89 23.16
N ARG A 295 -14.69 1.35 23.30
CA ARG A 295 -13.51 0.51 23.22
C ARG A 295 -13.39 -0.34 24.49
N ASP A 296 -13.13 -1.63 24.34
CA ASP A 296 -12.86 -2.56 25.45
C ASP A 296 -11.53 -2.28 26.15
#